data_25bb2a9a1a169c85aba7994019b77b92
#
_entry.id   25bb2a9a1a169c85aba7994019b77b92
#
_cell.length_a   1.000
_cell.length_b   1.000
_cell.length_c   1.000
_cell.angle_alpha   90.00
_cell.angle_beta   90.00
_cell.angle_gamma   90.00
#
_symmetry.space_group_name_H-M   'P 1'
#
loop_
_entity.id
_entity.type
_entity.pdbx_description
1 polymer ?
#
loop_
_entity_poly.entity_id
_entity_poly.type
_entity_poly.pdbx_seq_one_letter_code
_entity_poly.pdbx_strand_id
1 'polypeptide(L)'
;IQTPSNRKLWTAIPGNTDINNFIQSNVNSISNFYTATGNILGDYHRKTIGSNNLTNAIRCKNSSGVVDGILDEEKGLIKFVRGEDYFDYDGDCDLTEPRKRIDDEGNLKKAYVADFYNSELSVIGSPSASTTSVAQNTESYFRQQNNYGTFAKNNANRAKVVYGAANNGILHAINQETGKELWGFVPPLVIPSLPKVITPSLNQADGGGSTPLFLLDGSPVVHDTYFKNPVTNIEGWHTLLMVPYGRGGAGFSTIDVTDTNKPLHLYSILNDPISEQILRVDHNANLFKYNYASSRFNITNFNEVQTAENNVGSSNACNASGNTSCYRSNVWSLSLDFDASIDYKIYANGRDVTTSTTIANINGIYKFTFNQSYKYDASGNSASDSINITQTGSLDSAGQDYDYRYLGETWGSPRVFRMPNNGAGDNNILDDEYVAVLTGGYGNGSPLIGSNVYVIDWLTGKVKKEIKIEDKGYDSNSRNDITNSIPSSPIVINADAANSNYSGAIVYVNDLEGKITKIN
;
A
#
# COMPACT_ATOMS: atom_id res chain seq x y z
N ILE A 1 -6.53 -24.78 19.52
CA ILE A 1 -7.08 -23.52 18.95
C ILE A 1 -7.93 -22.89 20.03
N GLN A 2 -7.73 -21.59 20.29
CA GLN A 2 -8.53 -20.85 21.28
C GLN A 2 -9.97 -20.70 20.76
N THR A 3 -10.95 -20.57 21.65
CA THR A 3 -12.30 -20.19 21.23
C THR A 3 -12.30 -18.76 20.66
N PRO A 4 -13.19 -18.39 19.75
CA PRO A 4 -13.24 -17.04 19.19
C PRO A 4 -13.23 -15.92 20.25
N SER A 5 -13.97 -16.11 21.32
CA SER A 5 -14.05 -15.18 22.45
C SER A 5 -12.71 -14.98 23.18
N ASN A 6 -11.85 -15.98 23.20
CA ASN A 6 -10.55 -15.95 23.88
C ASN A 6 -9.39 -15.52 22.96
N ARG A 7 -9.64 -15.35 21.67
CA ARG A 7 -8.62 -14.85 20.74
C ARG A 7 -8.29 -13.39 21.05
N LYS A 8 -7.01 -13.10 21.06
CA LYS A 8 -6.50 -11.72 21.15
C LYS A 8 -6.34 -11.18 19.75
N LEU A 9 -7.32 -10.44 19.25
CA LEU A 9 -7.20 -9.69 17.99
C LEU A 9 -7.06 -8.21 18.31
N TRP A 10 -6.09 -7.60 17.66
CA TRP A 10 -5.65 -6.26 17.93
C TRP A 10 -5.55 -5.44 16.65
N THR A 11 -5.81 -4.14 16.77
CA THR A 11 -5.57 -3.13 15.74
C THR A 11 -5.15 -1.82 16.38
N ALA A 12 -4.64 -0.87 15.60
CA ALA A 12 -4.33 0.46 16.10
C ALA A 12 -5.61 1.31 16.16
N ILE A 13 -6.14 1.52 17.37
CA ILE A 13 -7.29 2.38 17.64
C ILE A 13 -6.85 3.52 18.57
N PRO A 14 -7.20 4.79 18.29
CA PRO A 14 -6.83 5.92 19.15
C PRO A 14 -7.23 5.70 20.61
N GLY A 15 -6.27 5.93 21.50
CA GLY A 15 -6.50 5.82 22.95
C GLY A 15 -6.60 4.40 23.49
N ASN A 16 -6.41 3.37 22.70
CA ASN A 16 -6.50 1.97 23.13
C ASN A 16 -5.26 1.16 22.73
N THR A 17 -4.45 0.79 23.72
CA THR A 17 -3.21 -0.01 23.56
C THR A 17 -3.38 -1.48 23.93
N ASP A 18 -4.61 -1.93 24.25
CA ASP A 18 -4.89 -3.32 24.58
C ASP A 18 -4.70 -4.20 23.34
N ILE A 19 -3.96 -5.31 23.49
CA ILE A 19 -3.76 -6.32 22.42
C ILE A 19 -5.01 -7.16 22.15
N ASN A 20 -6.13 -6.89 22.75
CA ASN A 20 -7.43 -7.49 22.45
C ASN A 20 -8.49 -6.40 22.23
N ASN A 21 -8.16 -5.39 21.43
CA ASN A 21 -9.05 -4.25 21.21
C ASN A 21 -9.94 -4.37 19.95
N PHE A 22 -9.67 -5.32 19.05
CA PHE A 22 -10.55 -5.61 17.91
C PHE A 22 -11.71 -6.52 18.38
N ILE A 23 -12.59 -5.94 19.18
CA ILE A 23 -13.74 -6.61 19.82
C ILE A 23 -15.01 -5.77 19.66
N GLN A 24 -16.15 -6.43 19.78
CA GLN A 24 -17.46 -5.80 19.57
C GLN A 24 -17.77 -4.66 20.55
N SER A 25 -17.23 -4.68 21.77
CA SER A 25 -17.40 -3.59 22.73
C SER A 25 -16.74 -2.27 22.28
N ASN A 26 -15.76 -2.35 21.37
CA ASN A 26 -15.06 -1.20 20.81
C ASN A 26 -15.60 -0.78 19.43
N VAL A 27 -16.76 -1.31 19.02
CA VAL A 27 -17.33 -1.06 17.68
C VAL A 27 -17.45 0.43 17.39
N ASN A 28 -17.92 1.24 18.32
CA ASN A 28 -18.07 2.69 18.13
C ASN A 28 -16.72 3.37 17.86
N SER A 29 -15.67 3.01 18.61
CA SER A 29 -14.34 3.58 18.41
C SER A 29 -13.73 3.15 17.08
N ILE A 30 -13.95 1.89 16.68
CA ILE A 30 -13.51 1.35 15.39
C ILE A 30 -14.25 2.07 14.26
N SER A 31 -15.57 2.15 14.31
CA SER A 31 -16.39 2.79 13.28
C SER A 31 -16.12 4.29 13.16
N ASN A 32 -16.00 5.01 14.26
CA ASN A 32 -15.67 6.44 14.23
C ASN A 32 -14.31 6.70 13.60
N PHE A 33 -13.32 5.88 13.93
CA PHE A 33 -12.00 5.98 13.31
C PHE A 33 -12.06 5.78 11.79
N TYR A 34 -12.88 4.82 11.32
CA TYR A 34 -12.98 4.49 9.90
C TYR A 34 -14.00 5.34 9.13
N THR A 35 -15.03 5.84 9.75
CA THR A 35 -15.92 6.84 9.14
C THR A 35 -15.13 8.09 8.73
N ALA A 36 -14.09 8.42 9.47
CA ALA A 36 -13.15 9.46 9.07
C ALA A 36 -12.44 9.16 7.73
N THR A 37 -12.38 7.91 7.26
CA THR A 37 -11.83 7.54 5.93
C THR A 37 -12.86 7.59 4.81
N GLY A 38 -14.14 7.88 5.12
CA GLY A 38 -15.24 7.83 4.15
C GLY A 38 -15.81 6.42 3.95
N ASN A 39 -15.40 5.43 4.75
CA ASN A 39 -15.85 4.05 4.67
C ASN A 39 -16.71 3.68 5.88
N ILE A 40 -17.71 2.84 5.66
CA ILE A 40 -18.58 2.28 6.69
C ILE A 40 -18.31 0.79 6.79
N LEU A 41 -17.96 0.28 7.98
CA LEU A 41 -17.58 -1.12 8.18
C LEU A 41 -18.66 -2.12 7.74
N GLY A 42 -19.95 -1.80 7.92
CA GLY A 42 -21.07 -2.65 7.55
C GLY A 42 -21.59 -2.45 6.12
N ASP A 43 -21.12 -1.44 5.40
CA ASP A 43 -21.73 -0.98 4.14
C ASP A 43 -21.71 -2.03 3.02
N TYR A 44 -20.64 -2.81 2.94
CA TYR A 44 -20.54 -3.85 1.91
C TYR A 44 -21.61 -4.95 2.11
N HIS A 45 -21.74 -5.43 3.33
CA HIS A 45 -22.72 -6.47 3.67
C HIS A 45 -24.14 -5.99 3.40
N ARG A 46 -24.45 -4.79 3.82
CA ARG A 46 -25.74 -4.16 3.60
C ARG A 46 -26.06 -3.94 2.12
N LYS A 47 -25.11 -3.46 1.33
CA LYS A 47 -25.29 -3.24 -0.11
C LYS A 47 -25.41 -4.54 -0.88
N THR A 48 -24.68 -5.58 -0.47
CA THR A 48 -24.61 -6.84 -1.22
C THR A 48 -25.77 -7.76 -0.92
N ILE A 49 -26.22 -7.82 0.34
CA ILE A 49 -27.33 -8.70 0.74
C ILE A 49 -28.70 -8.03 0.53
N GLY A 50 -28.73 -6.69 0.48
CA GLY A 50 -29.95 -5.92 0.37
C GLY A 50 -30.78 -5.89 1.68
N SER A 51 -31.51 -4.82 1.90
CA SER A 51 -32.27 -4.61 3.15
C SER A 51 -33.28 -5.71 3.46
N ASN A 52 -33.82 -6.39 2.43
CA ASN A 52 -34.79 -7.47 2.60
C ASN A 52 -34.14 -8.84 2.87
N ASN A 53 -32.87 -9.01 2.52
CA ASN A 53 -32.16 -10.28 2.70
C ASN A 53 -31.38 -10.34 4.03
N LEU A 54 -31.08 -9.21 4.64
CA LEU A 54 -30.50 -9.15 5.99
C LEU A 54 -31.38 -9.86 7.03
N THR A 55 -32.70 -9.65 6.95
CA THR A 55 -33.66 -10.34 7.81
C THR A 55 -33.73 -11.85 7.57
N ASN A 56 -33.33 -12.31 6.39
CA ASN A 56 -33.25 -13.74 6.07
C ASN A 56 -31.85 -14.31 6.30
N ALA A 57 -30.83 -13.47 6.27
CA ALA A 57 -29.46 -13.87 6.49
C ALA A 57 -29.17 -14.16 7.97
N ILE A 58 -29.78 -13.41 8.88
CA ILE A 58 -29.75 -13.70 10.30
C ILE A 58 -31.00 -14.50 10.64
N ARG A 59 -30.92 -15.81 10.49
CA ARG A 59 -32.03 -16.71 10.80
C ARG A 59 -32.44 -16.62 12.26
N CYS A 60 -31.48 -16.32 13.12
CA CYS A 60 -31.67 -16.21 14.56
C CYS A 60 -31.83 -14.74 14.92
N LYS A 61 -33.06 -14.32 15.05
CA LYS A 61 -33.43 -13.00 15.55
C LYS A 61 -33.22 -12.94 17.07
N ASN A 62 -32.90 -11.77 17.60
CA ASN A 62 -33.03 -11.54 19.02
C ASN A 62 -34.48 -11.80 19.49
N SER A 63 -34.70 -11.94 20.79
CA SER A 63 -36.03 -12.22 21.37
C SER A 63 -37.11 -11.18 20.97
N SER A 64 -36.73 -10.06 20.38
CA SER A 64 -37.61 -8.97 19.90
C SER A 64 -37.82 -8.99 18.38
N GLY A 65 -37.17 -9.89 17.64
CA GLY A 65 -37.32 -10.03 16.21
C GLY A 65 -36.70 -8.90 15.37
N VAL A 66 -35.90 -8.05 15.97
CA VAL A 66 -35.33 -6.84 15.36
C VAL A 66 -33.90 -7.09 14.96
N VAL A 67 -33.60 -6.83 13.68
CA VAL A 67 -32.22 -6.64 13.20
C VAL A 67 -31.93 -5.15 13.34
N ASP A 68 -31.05 -4.84 14.27
CA ASP A 68 -30.80 -3.46 14.62
C ASP A 68 -29.70 -2.86 13.74
N GLY A 69 -29.83 -1.92 13.06
CA GLY A 69 -29.03 -0.89 12.46
C GLY A 69 -27.55 -1.22 12.09
N ILE A 70 -26.83 -0.21 11.65
CA ILE A 70 -25.44 -0.28 11.15
C ILE A 70 -24.48 -0.89 12.18
N LEU A 71 -24.61 -0.52 13.45
CA LEU A 71 -23.69 -0.95 14.50
C LEU A 71 -23.75 -2.46 14.78
N ASP A 72 -24.89 -3.09 14.57
CA ASP A 72 -25.00 -4.54 14.77
C ASP A 72 -24.36 -5.31 13.62
N GLU A 73 -24.39 -4.78 12.40
CA GLU A 73 -23.64 -5.34 11.27
C GLU A 73 -22.13 -5.18 11.46
N GLU A 74 -21.70 -4.04 11.98
CA GLU A 74 -20.28 -3.81 12.31
C GLU A 74 -19.80 -4.70 13.45
N LYS A 75 -20.63 -4.90 14.47
CA LYS A 75 -20.38 -5.90 15.53
C LYS A 75 -20.30 -7.31 14.95
N GLY A 76 -21.22 -7.63 14.05
CA GLY A 76 -21.25 -8.92 13.36
C GLY A 76 -20.00 -9.16 12.53
N LEU A 77 -19.53 -8.16 11.80
CA LEU A 77 -18.27 -8.22 11.08
C LEU A 77 -17.09 -8.50 12.02
N ILE A 78 -17.02 -7.78 13.15
CA ILE A 78 -15.95 -7.98 14.14
C ILE A 78 -16.00 -9.42 14.70
N LYS A 79 -17.18 -9.93 15.04
CA LYS A 79 -17.37 -11.32 15.50
C LYS A 79 -16.94 -12.33 14.45
N PHE A 80 -17.38 -12.13 13.19
CA PHE A 80 -17.02 -12.97 12.07
C PHE A 80 -15.49 -13.05 11.85
N VAL A 81 -14.80 -11.90 11.86
CA VAL A 81 -13.34 -11.83 11.72
C VAL A 81 -12.65 -12.52 12.90
N ARG A 82 -13.20 -12.44 14.09
CA ARG A 82 -12.72 -13.19 15.26
C ARG A 82 -12.94 -14.69 15.14
N GLY A 83 -13.78 -15.15 14.22
CA GLY A 83 -14.06 -16.55 13.96
C GLY A 83 -15.34 -17.06 14.62
N GLU A 84 -16.24 -16.17 15.07
CA GLU A 84 -17.59 -16.53 15.52
C GLU A 84 -18.50 -16.80 14.33
N ASP A 85 -19.49 -17.69 14.51
CA ASP A 85 -20.49 -17.99 13.47
C ASP A 85 -21.66 -17.01 13.52
N TYR A 86 -21.33 -15.73 13.35
CA TYR A 86 -22.31 -14.64 13.46
C TYR A 86 -23.47 -14.76 12.47
N PHE A 87 -23.25 -15.37 11.32
CA PHE A 87 -24.25 -15.51 10.27
C PHE A 87 -25.00 -16.83 10.32
N ASP A 88 -24.77 -17.65 11.36
CA ASP A 88 -25.46 -18.94 11.56
C ASP A 88 -25.42 -19.82 10.32
N TYR A 89 -24.21 -20.12 9.85
CA TYR A 89 -24.02 -20.90 8.61
C TYR A 89 -24.47 -22.36 8.71
N ASP A 90 -24.43 -22.96 9.90
CA ASP A 90 -24.92 -24.34 10.09
C ASP A 90 -26.39 -24.40 10.52
N GLY A 91 -27.02 -23.26 10.78
CA GLY A 91 -28.45 -23.13 11.01
C GLY A 91 -28.93 -23.62 12.38
N ASP A 92 -28.03 -23.68 13.38
CA ASP A 92 -28.33 -24.14 14.74
C ASP A 92 -28.68 -23.03 15.73
N CYS A 93 -28.56 -21.77 15.29
CA CYS A 93 -28.82 -20.56 16.08
C CYS A 93 -27.84 -20.30 17.23
N ASP A 94 -26.69 -20.93 17.26
CA ASP A 94 -25.59 -20.56 18.19
C ASP A 94 -24.59 -19.63 17.50
N LEU A 95 -24.87 -18.33 17.51
CA LEU A 95 -24.01 -17.29 16.90
C LEU A 95 -22.69 -17.05 17.69
N THR A 96 -22.50 -17.72 18.82
CA THR A 96 -21.32 -17.56 19.67
C THR A 96 -20.28 -18.66 19.49
N GLU A 97 -20.67 -19.70 18.82
CA GLU A 97 -19.79 -20.82 18.55
C GLU A 97 -18.72 -20.48 17.50
N PRO A 98 -17.70 -21.33 17.40
CA PRO A 98 -16.70 -21.22 16.35
C PRO A 98 -17.28 -21.45 14.96
N ARG A 99 -17.02 -20.50 14.03
CA ARG A 99 -17.38 -20.69 12.62
C ARG A 99 -16.81 -22.00 12.09
N LYS A 100 -17.65 -22.76 11.44
CA LYS A 100 -17.32 -24.06 10.85
C LYS A 100 -17.28 -23.95 9.32
N ARG A 101 -16.50 -24.80 8.70
CA ARG A 101 -16.48 -25.03 7.25
C ARG A 101 -16.67 -26.52 7.00
N ILE A 102 -17.32 -26.84 5.91
CA ILE A 102 -17.35 -28.20 5.40
C ILE A 102 -16.04 -28.47 4.67
N ASP A 103 -15.32 -29.53 5.05
CA ASP A 103 -14.13 -29.98 4.32
C ASP A 103 -14.51 -30.79 3.07
N ASP A 104 -13.51 -31.17 2.29
CA ASP A 104 -13.72 -31.95 1.05
C ASP A 104 -14.36 -33.35 1.30
N GLU A 105 -14.32 -33.84 2.54
CA GLU A 105 -14.94 -35.08 2.96
C GLU A 105 -16.36 -34.88 3.53
N GLY A 106 -16.87 -33.66 3.57
CA GLY A 106 -18.20 -33.33 4.06
C GLY A 106 -18.30 -33.16 5.58
N ASN A 107 -17.17 -33.05 6.30
CA ASN A 107 -17.18 -32.85 7.75
C ASN A 107 -17.09 -31.36 8.12
N LEU A 108 -17.83 -30.97 9.16
CA LEU A 108 -17.73 -29.64 9.73
C LEU A 108 -16.44 -29.49 10.53
N LYS A 109 -15.57 -28.57 10.12
CA LYS A 109 -14.32 -28.21 10.81
C LYS A 109 -14.29 -26.73 11.17
N LYS A 110 -13.72 -26.44 12.32
CA LYS A 110 -13.52 -25.04 12.80
C LYS A 110 -12.61 -24.28 11.85
N ALA A 111 -13.01 -23.09 11.39
CA ALA A 111 -12.32 -22.28 10.40
C ALA A 111 -12.06 -20.87 10.91
N TYR A 112 -11.03 -20.68 11.74
CA TYR A 112 -10.65 -19.37 12.27
C TYR A 112 -9.59 -18.67 11.43
N VAL A 113 -8.74 -19.44 10.78
CA VAL A 113 -7.60 -18.96 10.02
C VAL A 113 -7.91 -19.13 8.55
N ALA A 114 -7.65 -18.12 7.76
CA ALA A 114 -7.73 -18.19 6.30
C ALA A 114 -6.41 -18.68 5.71
N ASP A 115 -6.35 -18.73 4.38
CA ASP A 115 -5.21 -19.25 3.66
C ASP A 115 -3.99 -18.33 3.82
N PHE A 116 -2.83 -18.93 4.03
CA PHE A 116 -1.51 -18.32 3.83
C PHE A 116 -1.10 -18.64 2.39
N TYR A 117 -1.45 -17.79 1.44
CA TYR A 117 -1.30 -18.12 0.03
C TYR A 117 0.09 -17.73 -0.51
N ASN A 118 0.45 -16.44 -0.41
CA ASN A 118 1.72 -15.92 -0.92
C ASN A 118 2.67 -15.50 0.22
N SER A 119 2.14 -15.33 1.41
CA SER A 119 2.93 -14.95 2.58
C SER A 119 3.88 -16.05 3.00
N GLU A 120 5.17 -15.78 2.93
CA GLU A 120 6.19 -16.59 3.62
C GLU A 120 6.05 -16.42 5.14
N LEU A 121 6.46 -17.46 5.87
CA LEU A 121 6.44 -17.43 7.33
C LEU A 121 7.77 -16.92 7.88
N SER A 122 7.69 -15.93 8.76
CA SER A 122 8.86 -15.44 9.51
C SER A 122 8.90 -16.03 10.92
N VAL A 123 10.02 -16.61 11.30
CA VAL A 123 10.21 -17.20 12.64
C VAL A 123 11.15 -16.34 13.46
N ILE A 124 10.66 -15.89 14.63
CA ILE A 124 11.43 -15.06 15.55
C ILE A 124 11.58 -15.79 16.88
N GLY A 125 12.81 -15.89 17.33
CA GLY A 125 13.18 -16.43 18.64
C GLY A 125 14.10 -15.49 19.40
N SER A 126 14.98 -16.05 20.19
CA SER A 126 16.02 -15.30 20.88
C SER A 126 16.94 -14.57 19.88
N PRO A 127 17.28 -13.30 20.11
CA PRO A 127 18.22 -12.58 19.26
C PRO A 127 19.59 -13.30 19.24
N SER A 128 20.14 -13.51 18.04
CA SER A 128 21.38 -14.31 17.86
C SER A 128 22.31 -13.74 16.79
N ALA A 129 22.13 -12.48 16.40
CA ALA A 129 22.98 -11.87 15.39
C ALA A 129 24.42 -11.67 15.89
N SER A 130 25.40 -11.78 14.99
CA SER A 130 26.82 -11.66 15.32
C SER A 130 27.18 -10.26 15.84
N THR A 131 28.07 -10.22 16.82
CA THR A 131 28.72 -9.02 17.36
C THR A 131 30.24 -9.04 17.19
N THR A 132 30.76 -9.96 16.40
CA THR A 132 32.22 -10.20 16.26
C THR A 132 32.73 -9.67 14.93
N SER A 133 32.90 -8.37 14.80
CA SER A 133 33.58 -7.77 13.65
C SER A 133 34.50 -6.66 14.10
N VAL A 134 35.66 -6.57 13.41
CA VAL A 134 36.61 -5.45 13.57
C VAL A 134 36.43 -4.40 12.49
N ALA A 135 35.66 -4.70 11.46
CA ALA A 135 35.37 -3.75 10.38
C ALA A 135 34.26 -2.78 10.81
N GLN A 136 34.60 -1.51 10.94
CA GLN A 136 33.73 -0.47 11.52
C GLN A 136 32.46 -0.23 10.71
N ASN A 137 32.46 -0.50 9.41
CA ASN A 137 31.32 -0.34 8.51
C ASN A 137 30.32 -1.51 8.55
N THR A 138 30.57 -2.54 9.37
CA THR A 138 29.70 -3.72 9.44
C THR A 138 28.62 -3.57 10.51
N GLU A 139 27.49 -4.22 10.27
CA GLU A 139 26.40 -4.31 11.25
C GLU A 139 26.83 -5.02 12.54
N SER A 140 27.69 -6.03 12.43
CA SER A 140 28.25 -6.73 13.60
C SER A 140 29.06 -5.82 14.51
N TYR A 141 29.82 -4.88 13.93
CA TYR A 141 30.55 -3.87 14.70
C TYR A 141 29.60 -2.89 15.39
N PHE A 142 28.60 -2.40 14.67
CA PHE A 142 27.57 -1.53 15.23
C PHE A 142 26.83 -2.20 16.40
N ARG A 143 26.46 -3.48 16.25
CA ARG A 143 25.86 -4.29 17.33
C ARG A 143 26.76 -4.39 18.55
N GLN A 144 28.07 -4.57 18.34
CA GLN A 144 29.04 -4.62 19.42
C GLN A 144 29.11 -3.29 20.18
N GLN A 145 29.18 -2.17 19.47
CA GLN A 145 29.27 -0.83 20.08
C GLN A 145 28.00 -0.46 20.85
N ASN A 146 26.83 -0.90 20.40
CA ASN A 146 25.53 -0.61 21.00
C ASN A 146 25.00 -1.73 21.91
N ASN A 147 25.89 -2.53 22.50
CA ASN A 147 25.56 -3.53 23.52
C ASN A 147 24.47 -4.55 23.12
N TYR A 148 24.42 -4.97 21.84
CA TYR A 148 23.47 -5.97 21.37
C TYR A 148 23.56 -7.30 22.17
N GLY A 149 24.75 -7.67 22.67
CA GLY A 149 24.92 -8.84 23.51
C GLY A 149 24.09 -8.81 24.79
N THR A 150 23.88 -7.63 25.38
CA THR A 150 22.98 -7.45 26.52
C THR A 150 21.52 -7.64 26.11
N PHE A 151 21.10 -7.09 24.97
CA PHE A 151 19.77 -7.32 24.42
C PHE A 151 19.50 -8.80 24.16
N ALA A 152 20.45 -9.50 23.55
CA ALA A 152 20.37 -10.94 23.29
C ALA A 152 20.23 -11.74 24.59
N LYS A 153 21.04 -11.41 25.61
CA LYS A 153 20.98 -12.06 26.93
C LYS A 153 19.62 -11.83 27.62
N ASN A 154 19.12 -10.61 27.59
CA ASN A 154 17.82 -10.28 28.21
C ASN A 154 16.64 -10.97 27.53
N ASN A 155 16.77 -11.29 26.24
CA ASN A 155 15.76 -11.96 25.42
C ASN A 155 16.12 -13.44 25.13
N ALA A 156 17.05 -14.05 25.89
CA ALA A 156 17.53 -15.42 25.65
C ALA A 156 16.40 -16.46 25.76
N ASN A 157 15.41 -16.20 26.60
CA ASN A 157 14.25 -17.07 26.82
C ASN A 157 13.00 -16.62 26.05
N ARG A 158 13.13 -15.70 25.08
CA ARG A 158 12.02 -15.26 24.25
C ARG A 158 11.44 -16.44 23.48
N ALA A 159 10.13 -16.65 23.59
CA ALA A 159 9.44 -17.71 22.88
C ALA A 159 9.65 -17.57 21.37
N LYS A 160 9.78 -18.70 20.68
CA LYS A 160 9.81 -18.71 19.22
C LYS A 160 8.39 -18.54 18.71
N VAL A 161 8.20 -17.52 17.88
CA VAL A 161 6.91 -17.16 17.28
C VAL A 161 7.02 -17.19 15.78
N VAL A 162 6.05 -17.82 15.14
CA VAL A 162 5.86 -17.83 13.69
C VAL A 162 4.86 -16.74 13.34
N TYR A 163 5.27 -15.83 12.47
CA TYR A 163 4.42 -14.77 11.92
C TYR A 163 4.05 -15.11 10.48
N GLY A 164 2.77 -14.96 10.16
CA GLY A 164 2.27 -15.15 8.80
C GLY A 164 1.06 -14.26 8.54
N ALA A 165 0.98 -13.70 7.35
CA ALA A 165 -0.13 -12.90 6.90
C ALA A 165 -1.15 -13.78 6.17
N ALA A 166 -2.41 -13.71 6.57
CA ALA A 166 -3.48 -14.53 6.02
C ALA A 166 -4.47 -13.70 5.18
N ASN A 167 -5.07 -14.34 4.19
CA ASN A 167 -5.97 -13.72 3.22
C ASN A 167 -7.18 -13.00 3.85
N ASN A 168 -7.55 -13.33 5.07
CA ASN A 168 -8.63 -12.67 5.82
C ASN A 168 -8.21 -11.33 6.48
N GLY A 169 -7.00 -10.84 6.19
CA GLY A 169 -6.54 -9.54 6.70
C GLY A 169 -5.91 -9.58 8.09
N ILE A 170 -5.48 -10.74 8.57
CA ILE A 170 -4.89 -10.91 9.89
C ILE A 170 -3.42 -11.35 9.76
N LEU A 171 -2.51 -10.63 10.41
CA LEU A 171 -1.18 -11.12 10.71
C LEU A 171 -1.26 -11.97 11.99
N HIS A 172 -0.99 -13.25 11.85
CA HIS A 172 -1.03 -14.21 12.97
C HIS A 172 0.34 -14.32 13.63
N ALA A 173 0.35 -14.33 14.95
CA ALA A 173 1.50 -14.68 15.79
C ALA A 173 1.24 -16.03 16.47
N ILE A 174 1.96 -17.05 16.06
CA ILE A 174 1.73 -18.44 16.49
C ILE A 174 2.97 -18.91 17.25
N ASN A 175 2.77 -19.39 18.47
CA ASN A 175 3.86 -20.01 19.21
C ASN A 175 4.34 -21.28 18.49
N GLN A 176 5.62 -21.35 18.13
CA GLN A 176 6.18 -22.43 17.33
C GLN A 176 6.09 -23.81 18.03
N GLU A 177 6.23 -23.84 19.36
CA GLU A 177 6.29 -25.09 20.10
C GLU A 177 4.89 -25.67 20.33
N THR A 178 3.90 -24.80 20.55
CA THR A 178 2.55 -25.23 20.94
C THR A 178 1.55 -25.18 19.80
N GLY A 179 1.88 -24.50 18.70
CA GLY A 179 0.97 -24.21 17.58
C GLY A 179 -0.21 -23.32 17.97
N LYS A 180 -0.17 -22.67 19.14
CA LYS A 180 -1.24 -21.80 19.62
C LYS A 180 -1.02 -20.38 19.11
N GLU A 181 -2.09 -19.76 18.61
CA GLU A 181 -2.11 -18.33 18.33
C GLU A 181 -1.93 -17.55 19.65
N LEU A 182 -0.91 -16.71 19.72
CA LEU A 182 -0.68 -15.80 20.83
C LEU A 182 -1.58 -14.57 20.68
N TRP A 183 -1.63 -14.03 19.46
CA TRP A 183 -2.45 -12.90 19.07
C TRP A 183 -2.54 -12.81 17.54
N GLY A 184 -3.49 -12.03 17.05
CA GLY A 184 -3.58 -11.59 15.67
C GLY A 184 -3.59 -10.06 15.60
N PHE A 185 -2.97 -9.50 14.57
CA PHE A 185 -3.00 -8.08 14.27
C PHE A 185 -3.78 -7.85 12.98
N VAL A 186 -4.80 -7.02 13.06
CA VAL A 186 -5.55 -6.53 11.91
C VAL A 186 -4.99 -5.14 11.57
N PRO A 187 -4.24 -4.98 10.47
CA PRO A 187 -3.73 -3.68 10.10
C PRO A 187 -4.86 -2.66 9.99
N PRO A 188 -4.71 -1.47 10.59
CA PRO A 188 -5.80 -0.50 10.62
C PRO A 188 -6.31 -0.16 9.22
N LEU A 189 -5.44 0.03 8.25
CA LEU A 189 -5.81 0.43 6.89
C LEU A 189 -6.38 -0.73 6.03
N VAL A 190 -6.38 -1.96 6.55
CA VAL A 190 -7.03 -3.13 5.91
C VAL A 190 -8.50 -3.27 6.36
N ILE A 191 -8.86 -2.74 7.53
CA ILE A 191 -10.20 -2.90 8.10
C ILE A 191 -11.34 -2.46 7.15
N PRO A 192 -11.23 -1.36 6.39
CA PRO A 192 -12.27 -0.97 5.44
C PRO A 192 -12.55 -2.02 4.35
N SER A 193 -11.60 -2.91 4.12
CA SER A 193 -11.74 -4.00 3.14
C SER A 193 -12.26 -5.31 3.74
N LEU A 194 -12.31 -5.46 5.06
CA LEU A 194 -12.81 -6.68 5.72
C LEU A 194 -14.23 -7.09 5.31
N PRO A 195 -15.19 -6.16 5.10
CA PRO A 195 -16.54 -6.55 4.64
C PRO A 195 -16.55 -7.32 3.33
N LYS A 196 -15.53 -7.14 2.48
CA LYS A 196 -15.44 -7.81 1.18
C LYS A 196 -15.18 -9.32 1.27
N VAL A 197 -14.66 -9.80 2.41
CA VAL A 197 -14.41 -11.24 2.62
C VAL A 197 -15.67 -12.00 2.98
N ILE A 198 -16.76 -11.30 3.34
CA ILE A 198 -18.03 -11.92 3.68
C ILE A 198 -18.79 -12.14 2.38
N THR A 199 -19.10 -13.40 2.06
CA THR A 199 -19.97 -13.67 0.92
C THR A 199 -21.44 -13.41 1.29
N PRO A 200 -22.24 -12.83 0.38
CA PRO A 200 -23.68 -12.70 0.58
C PRO A 200 -24.42 -14.04 0.58
N SER A 201 -23.84 -15.10 0.04
CA SER A 201 -24.46 -16.42 0.05
C SER A 201 -24.31 -17.07 1.42
N LEU A 202 -25.43 -17.43 2.01
CA LEU A 202 -25.50 -18.24 3.24
C LEU A 202 -25.55 -19.72 2.94
N ASN A 203 -25.51 -20.11 1.68
CA ASN A 203 -25.49 -21.51 1.29
C ASN A 203 -24.08 -22.07 1.50
N GLN A 204 -23.95 -23.05 2.38
CA GLN A 204 -22.69 -23.73 2.65
C GLN A 204 -22.09 -24.37 1.38
N ALA A 205 -22.93 -24.80 0.43
CA ALA A 205 -22.49 -25.34 -0.86
C ALA A 205 -21.72 -24.30 -1.72
N ASP A 206 -21.94 -23.01 -1.47
CA ASP A 206 -21.26 -21.90 -2.18
C ASP A 206 -19.98 -21.44 -1.46
N GLY A 207 -19.43 -22.26 -0.55
CA GLY A 207 -18.19 -21.95 0.15
C GLY A 207 -18.35 -21.32 1.52
N GLY A 208 -19.56 -21.32 2.08
CA GLY A 208 -19.78 -21.09 3.51
C GLY A 208 -19.40 -19.71 4.00
N GLY A 209 -19.79 -18.65 3.33
CA GLY A 209 -19.73 -17.31 3.88
C GLY A 209 -18.39 -16.57 3.77
N SER A 210 -17.47 -17.01 2.95
CA SER A 210 -16.25 -16.25 2.68
C SER A 210 -15.96 -16.12 1.19
N THR A 211 -15.55 -14.94 0.78
CA THR A 211 -15.04 -14.68 -0.57
C THR A 211 -13.53 -14.87 -0.56
N PRO A 212 -12.94 -15.57 -1.55
CA PRO A 212 -11.49 -15.76 -1.64
C PRO A 212 -10.82 -14.45 -2.09
N LEU A 213 -10.67 -13.51 -1.18
CA LEU A 213 -9.98 -12.24 -1.40
C LEU A 213 -8.65 -12.25 -0.65
N PHE A 214 -7.72 -11.50 -1.17
CA PHE A 214 -6.42 -11.28 -0.55
C PHE A 214 -6.46 -9.93 0.17
N LEU A 215 -6.57 -9.92 1.49
CA LEU A 215 -6.53 -8.68 2.27
C LEU A 215 -5.16 -8.45 2.92
N LEU A 216 -4.43 -9.53 3.21
CA LEU A 216 -3.07 -9.45 3.74
C LEU A 216 -2.32 -10.69 3.25
N ASP A 217 -1.45 -10.49 2.26
CA ASP A 217 -0.82 -11.57 1.50
C ASP A 217 0.71 -11.41 1.37
N GLY A 218 1.24 -10.30 1.89
CA GLY A 218 2.68 -10.00 1.86
C GLY A 218 3.46 -10.77 2.93
N SER A 219 4.71 -11.08 2.63
CA SER A 219 5.59 -11.79 3.56
C SER A 219 6.14 -10.86 4.65
N PRO A 220 5.96 -11.19 5.93
CA PRO A 220 6.50 -10.38 7.02
C PRO A 220 8.03 -10.36 7.01
N VAL A 221 8.62 -9.19 7.22
CA VAL A 221 10.07 -8.99 7.34
C VAL A 221 10.41 -8.52 8.75
N VAL A 222 11.42 -9.12 9.34
CA VAL A 222 11.84 -8.82 10.71
C VAL A 222 13.30 -8.43 10.76
N HIS A 223 13.59 -7.39 11.55
CA HIS A 223 14.96 -6.92 11.78
C HIS A 223 15.14 -6.38 13.20
N ASP A 224 16.27 -6.72 13.83
CA ASP A 224 16.66 -6.10 15.09
C ASP A 224 17.27 -4.72 14.82
N THR A 225 16.74 -3.69 15.46
CA THR A 225 17.02 -2.29 15.16
C THR A 225 17.31 -1.53 16.45
N TYR A 226 18.35 -0.69 16.45
CA TYR A 226 18.67 0.18 17.58
C TYR A 226 18.05 1.56 17.37
N PHE A 227 17.15 1.97 18.24
CA PHE A 227 16.50 3.27 18.17
C PHE A 227 15.80 3.65 19.49
N LYS A 228 15.31 4.88 19.55
CA LYS A 228 14.43 5.34 20.61
C LYS A 228 12.97 5.07 20.21
N ASN A 229 12.36 4.06 20.83
CA ASN A 229 10.99 3.67 20.52
C ASN A 229 10.00 4.79 20.87
N PRO A 230 9.19 5.27 19.91
CA PRO A 230 8.29 6.42 20.13
C PRO A 230 7.12 6.10 21.08
N VAL A 231 6.78 4.83 21.28
CA VAL A 231 5.71 4.39 22.17
C VAL A 231 6.19 4.32 23.61
N THR A 232 7.36 3.70 23.83
CA THR A 232 7.91 3.48 25.18
C THR A 232 8.86 4.59 25.64
N ASN A 233 9.34 5.41 24.71
CA ASN A 233 10.39 6.41 24.91
C ASN A 233 11.74 5.84 25.42
N ILE A 234 11.95 4.54 25.23
CA ILE A 234 13.18 3.82 25.59
C ILE A 234 14.08 3.72 24.36
N GLU A 235 15.34 4.11 24.54
CA GLU A 235 16.41 3.90 23.55
C GLU A 235 17.06 2.54 23.75
N GLY A 236 17.24 1.79 22.69
CA GLY A 236 17.82 0.47 22.73
C GLY A 236 17.52 -0.38 21.52
N TRP A 237 17.88 -1.65 21.62
CA TRP A 237 17.56 -2.65 20.61
C TRP A 237 16.10 -3.09 20.70
N HIS A 238 15.45 -3.15 19.57
CA HIS A 238 14.10 -3.63 19.39
C HIS A 238 14.03 -4.57 18.19
N THR A 239 13.11 -5.52 18.22
CA THR A 239 12.81 -6.37 17.08
C THR A 239 11.58 -5.83 16.36
N LEU A 240 11.75 -5.29 15.16
CA LEU A 240 10.66 -4.75 14.36
C LEU A 240 10.21 -5.73 13.29
N LEU A 241 8.90 -5.76 13.05
CA LEU A 241 8.28 -6.54 12.00
C LEU A 241 7.48 -5.60 11.09
N MET A 242 7.75 -5.63 9.79
CA MET A 242 6.91 -5.02 8.77
C MET A 242 6.14 -6.10 8.02
N VAL A 243 4.85 -5.88 7.83
CA VAL A 243 4.01 -6.70 6.97
C VAL A 243 3.52 -5.87 5.79
N PRO A 244 3.99 -6.16 4.57
CA PRO A 244 3.40 -5.64 3.34
C PRO A 244 2.00 -6.20 3.16
N TYR A 245 1.11 -5.46 2.48
CA TYR A 245 -0.26 -5.94 2.28
C TYR A 245 -0.40 -6.93 1.12
N GLY A 246 0.63 -7.03 0.27
CA GLY A 246 0.60 -7.92 -0.88
C GLY A 246 -0.51 -7.52 -1.84
N ARG A 247 -1.32 -8.47 -2.28
CA ARG A 247 -2.52 -8.23 -3.09
C ARG A 247 -3.62 -7.45 -2.34
N GLY A 248 -3.51 -7.35 -1.02
CA GLY A 248 -4.46 -6.62 -0.19
C GLY A 248 -4.41 -5.10 -0.37
N GLY A 249 -3.36 -4.59 -1.01
CA GLY A 249 -3.26 -3.16 -1.32
C GLY A 249 -1.84 -2.63 -1.40
N ALA A 250 -1.76 -1.37 -1.77
CA ALA A 250 -0.52 -0.61 -1.89
C ALA A 250 -0.08 -0.04 -0.53
N GLY A 251 0.30 -0.92 0.40
CA GLY A 251 0.60 -0.47 1.76
C GLY A 251 1.33 -1.49 2.62
N PHE A 252 1.63 -1.09 3.84
CA PHE A 252 2.33 -1.90 4.81
C PHE A 252 2.12 -1.38 6.23
N SER A 253 2.35 -2.25 7.22
CA SER A 253 2.32 -1.89 8.64
C SER A 253 3.59 -2.36 9.34
N THR A 254 4.08 -1.56 10.29
CA THR A 254 5.26 -1.88 11.10
C THR A 254 4.88 -1.92 12.58
N ILE A 255 5.30 -2.98 13.23
CA ILE A 255 5.06 -3.23 14.65
C ILE A 255 6.37 -3.62 15.36
N ASP A 256 6.50 -3.25 16.63
CA ASP A 256 7.57 -3.73 17.50
C ASP A 256 7.11 -5.04 18.16
N VAL A 257 7.85 -6.11 17.93
CA VAL A 257 7.59 -7.45 18.45
C VAL A 257 8.69 -7.91 19.42
N THR A 258 9.41 -6.97 20.01
CA THR A 258 10.45 -7.26 21.01
C THR A 258 9.89 -8.11 22.14
N ASP A 259 8.73 -7.72 22.67
CA ASP A 259 7.91 -8.60 23.50
C ASP A 259 6.91 -9.34 22.61
N THR A 260 7.16 -10.63 22.38
CA THR A 260 6.34 -11.47 21.53
C THR A 260 4.90 -11.67 22.03
N ASN A 261 4.60 -11.31 23.27
CA ASN A 261 3.24 -11.38 23.84
C ASN A 261 2.51 -10.04 23.83
N LYS A 262 3.24 -8.94 23.64
CA LYS A 262 2.70 -7.58 23.72
C LYS A 262 3.29 -6.69 22.63
N PRO A 263 2.87 -6.88 21.38
CA PRO A 263 3.35 -6.07 20.26
C PRO A 263 2.89 -4.61 20.39
N LEU A 264 3.66 -3.69 19.78
CA LEU A 264 3.34 -2.26 19.75
C LEU A 264 3.27 -1.81 18.29
N HIS A 265 2.21 -1.10 17.93
CA HIS A 265 2.09 -0.49 16.60
C HIS A 265 3.01 0.72 16.49
N LEU A 266 3.75 0.82 15.38
CA LEU A 266 4.59 1.98 15.09
C LEU A 266 3.96 2.85 14.01
N TYR A 267 3.61 2.27 12.87
CA TYR A 267 2.92 2.98 11.81
C TYR A 267 2.29 2.03 10.78
N SER A 268 1.31 2.54 10.07
CA SER A 268 0.73 1.91 8.87
C SER A 268 0.60 2.94 7.77
N ILE A 269 0.84 2.55 6.54
CA ILE A 269 0.75 3.39 5.35
C ILE A 269 -0.03 2.66 4.27
N LEU A 270 -0.86 3.40 3.54
CA LEU A 270 -1.61 2.91 2.38
C LEU A 270 -1.70 4.02 1.33
N ASN A 271 -1.30 3.71 0.12
CA ASN A 271 -1.63 4.49 -1.06
C ASN A 271 -3.03 4.10 -1.55
N ASP A 272 -3.95 5.05 -1.56
CA ASP A 272 -5.31 4.88 -2.09
C ASP A 272 -5.49 5.74 -3.36
N PRO A 273 -5.19 5.20 -4.54
CA PRO A 273 -5.30 5.95 -5.79
C PRO A 273 -6.74 6.24 -6.19
N ILE A 274 -7.73 5.54 -5.62
CA ILE A 274 -9.16 5.78 -5.90
C ILE A 274 -9.61 7.08 -5.24
N SER A 275 -9.24 7.26 -3.98
CA SER A 275 -9.52 8.49 -3.23
C SER A 275 -8.46 9.57 -3.45
N GLU A 276 -7.42 9.30 -4.25
CA GLU A 276 -6.28 10.18 -4.48
C GLU A 276 -5.63 10.66 -3.16
N GLN A 277 -5.32 9.70 -2.27
CA GLN A 277 -4.78 9.97 -0.93
C GLN A 277 -3.71 8.96 -0.53
N ILE A 278 -2.76 9.44 0.27
CA ILE A 278 -1.96 8.57 1.13
C ILE A 278 -2.57 8.59 2.53
N LEU A 279 -2.87 7.42 3.05
CA LEU A 279 -3.33 7.24 4.42
C LEU A 279 -2.18 6.79 5.29
N ARG A 280 -2.01 7.42 6.44
CA ARG A 280 -1.01 7.04 7.44
C ARG A 280 -1.63 6.97 8.81
N VAL A 281 -1.35 5.89 9.53
CA VAL A 281 -1.68 5.76 10.95
C VAL A 281 -0.36 5.75 11.72
N ASP A 282 -0.20 6.62 12.71
CA ASP A 282 1.00 6.70 13.54
C ASP A 282 0.95 5.77 14.76
N HIS A 283 1.99 5.82 15.60
CA HIS A 283 2.10 5.00 16.82
C HIS A 283 1.04 5.33 17.90
N ASN A 284 0.41 6.49 17.82
CA ASN A 284 -0.72 6.88 18.69
C ASN A 284 -2.08 6.54 18.05
N ALA A 285 -2.04 5.81 16.93
CA ALA A 285 -3.19 5.48 16.11
C ALA A 285 -3.95 6.70 15.56
N ASN A 286 -3.27 7.85 15.39
CA ASN A 286 -3.83 8.99 14.68
C ASN A 286 -3.81 8.75 13.19
N LEU A 287 -4.94 9.01 12.53
CA LEU A 287 -5.07 8.93 11.08
C LEU A 287 -4.71 10.26 10.42
N PHE A 288 -3.74 10.22 9.52
CA PHE A 288 -3.35 11.32 8.63
C PHE A 288 -3.78 10.99 7.20
N LYS A 289 -4.22 12.00 6.49
CA LYS A 289 -4.59 11.94 5.08
C LYS A 289 -3.79 12.98 4.33
N TYR A 290 -3.05 12.54 3.34
CA TYR A 290 -2.28 13.41 2.45
C TYR A 290 -2.91 13.31 1.07
N ASN A 291 -3.62 14.37 0.66
CA ASN A 291 -4.29 14.40 -0.63
C ASN A 291 -3.28 14.59 -1.75
N TYR A 292 -3.54 13.94 -2.88
CA TYR A 292 -2.84 14.30 -4.10
C TYR A 292 -3.27 15.71 -4.50
N ALA A 293 -2.29 16.59 -4.65
CA ALA A 293 -2.58 17.88 -5.23
C ALA A 293 -2.74 17.69 -6.74
N SER A 294 -3.96 17.60 -7.22
CA SER A 294 -4.25 17.61 -8.65
C SER A 294 -4.49 19.04 -9.09
N SER A 295 -3.52 19.63 -9.78
CA SER A 295 -3.75 20.86 -10.51
C SER A 295 -4.37 20.52 -11.84
N ARG A 296 -5.67 20.81 -12.01
CA ARG A 296 -6.33 20.74 -13.32
C ARG A 296 -6.33 22.12 -13.95
N PHE A 297 -5.63 22.25 -15.05
CA PHE A 297 -5.65 23.46 -15.84
C PHE A 297 -6.63 23.25 -17.00
N ASN A 298 -7.82 23.87 -16.90
CA ASN A 298 -8.74 23.97 -18.03
C ASN A 298 -8.40 25.25 -18.79
N ILE A 299 -7.82 25.10 -19.95
CA ILE A 299 -7.40 26.21 -20.78
C ILE A 299 -8.48 26.49 -21.80
N THR A 300 -9.30 27.49 -21.53
CA THR A 300 -10.37 27.96 -22.42
C THR A 300 -9.98 29.16 -23.26
N ASN A 301 -8.95 29.90 -22.85
CA ASN A 301 -8.42 31.05 -23.58
C ASN A 301 -6.90 30.93 -23.70
N PHE A 302 -6.42 30.45 -24.80
CA PHE A 302 -4.99 30.39 -25.09
C PHE A 302 -4.66 31.29 -26.29
N ASN A 303 -3.47 31.91 -26.26
CA ASN A 303 -2.97 32.62 -27.42
C ASN A 303 -2.45 31.58 -28.43
N GLU A 304 -3.23 31.34 -29.46
CA GLU A 304 -2.83 30.46 -30.56
C GLU A 304 -1.83 31.21 -31.45
N VAL A 305 -0.62 30.67 -31.56
CA VAL A 305 0.34 31.11 -32.57
C VAL A 305 0.36 30.06 -33.66
N GLN A 306 -0.29 30.32 -34.77
CA GLN A 306 -0.20 29.49 -35.97
C GLN A 306 1.22 29.52 -36.54
N THR A 307 1.91 28.37 -36.55
CA THR A 307 3.28 28.30 -37.06
C THR A 307 3.39 27.65 -38.45
N ALA A 308 2.42 26.82 -38.87
CA ALA A 308 2.34 26.28 -40.21
C ALA A 308 0.99 25.62 -40.53
N GLU A 309 0.46 25.85 -41.71
CA GLU A 309 -0.58 25.01 -42.30
C GLU A 309 0.07 23.97 -43.20
N ASN A 310 -0.05 22.69 -42.90
CA ASN A 310 0.31 21.63 -43.81
C ASN A 310 -0.94 21.14 -44.54
N ASN A 311 -1.12 21.58 -45.78
CA ASN A 311 -2.16 21.09 -46.65
C ASN A 311 -1.70 19.78 -47.29
N VAL A 312 -2.36 18.67 -46.97
CA VAL A 312 -2.21 17.43 -47.72
C VAL A 312 -3.25 17.39 -48.82
N GLY A 313 -2.88 17.92 -49.96
CA GLY A 313 -3.66 17.83 -51.20
C GLY A 313 -4.38 19.10 -51.61
N SER A 314 -3.87 19.74 -52.65
CA SER A 314 -4.35 20.88 -53.45
C SER A 314 -4.69 22.19 -52.78
N SER A 315 -4.20 23.21 -53.32
CA SER A 315 -3.97 24.62 -53.02
C SER A 315 -5.17 25.49 -52.59
N ASN A 316 -6.22 24.98 -52.05
CA ASN A 316 -7.29 25.80 -51.54
C ASN A 316 -7.66 25.38 -50.11
N ALA A 317 -7.17 26.21 -49.24
CA ALA A 317 -7.64 26.46 -47.87
C ALA A 317 -8.57 25.42 -47.26
N CYS A 318 -8.30 25.15 -46.00
CA CYS A 318 -9.18 24.43 -45.06
C CYS A 318 -10.61 25.00 -45.00
N ASN A 319 -10.97 25.94 -45.83
CA ASN A 319 -12.23 26.68 -45.86
C ASN A 319 -13.25 26.14 -46.86
N ALA A 320 -12.95 25.13 -47.66
CA ALA A 320 -13.92 24.57 -48.58
C ALA A 320 -14.69 23.43 -47.92
N SER A 321 -16.00 23.57 -47.91
CA SER A 321 -16.95 22.56 -47.43
C SER A 321 -16.62 21.18 -48.01
N GLY A 322 -16.27 20.26 -47.11
CA GLY A 322 -16.06 18.85 -47.48
C GLY A 322 -14.66 18.30 -47.39
N ASN A 323 -13.65 19.09 -47.10
CA ASN A 323 -12.27 18.58 -46.99
C ASN A 323 -11.94 18.13 -45.55
N THR A 324 -11.90 16.83 -45.34
CA THR A 324 -11.74 16.22 -44.00
C THR A 324 -10.27 16.03 -43.58
N SER A 325 -9.31 16.61 -44.29
CA SER A 325 -7.88 16.31 -44.16
C SER A 325 -6.99 17.52 -43.90
N CYS A 326 -7.47 18.49 -43.15
CA CYS A 326 -6.64 19.64 -42.77
C CYS A 326 -5.94 19.40 -41.43
N TYR A 327 -4.60 19.54 -41.45
CA TYR A 327 -3.77 19.43 -40.27
C TYR A 327 -3.18 20.79 -39.94
N ARG A 328 -3.25 21.19 -38.66
CA ARG A 328 -2.54 22.37 -38.17
C ARG A 328 -1.57 21.93 -37.08
N SER A 329 -0.38 22.49 -37.13
CA SER A 329 0.55 22.44 -36.01
C SER A 329 0.29 23.63 -35.10
N ASN A 330 -0.17 23.39 -33.89
CA ASN A 330 -0.48 24.46 -32.96
C ASN A 330 0.57 24.56 -31.87
N VAL A 331 0.99 25.78 -31.61
CA VAL A 331 1.84 26.13 -30.49
C VAL A 331 1.02 26.94 -29.49
N TRP A 332 0.87 26.43 -28.29
CA TRP A 332 0.25 27.18 -27.20
C TRP A 332 1.31 27.73 -26.26
N SER A 333 1.12 28.91 -25.81
CA SER A 333 1.95 29.50 -24.78
C SER A 333 1.13 29.66 -23.52
N LEU A 334 1.59 29.06 -22.45
CA LEU A 334 0.94 29.10 -21.16
C LEU A 334 1.87 29.81 -20.18
N SER A 335 1.32 30.78 -19.44
CA SER A 335 1.96 31.33 -18.26
C SER A 335 1.31 30.70 -17.05
N LEU A 336 1.79 29.54 -16.62
CA LEU A 336 1.26 28.77 -15.51
C LEU A 336 2.39 28.29 -14.61
N ASP A 337 2.07 28.05 -13.37
CA ASP A 337 2.88 27.28 -12.43
C ASP A 337 2.95 25.78 -12.84
N PHE A 338 3.38 25.54 -14.07
CA PHE A 338 3.55 24.20 -14.61
C PHE A 338 4.96 23.73 -14.33
N ASP A 339 5.09 22.57 -13.71
CA ASP A 339 6.36 21.91 -13.47
C ASP A 339 6.48 20.67 -14.35
N ALA A 340 7.32 20.74 -15.37
CA ALA A 340 7.54 19.61 -16.29
C ALA A 340 8.25 18.41 -15.64
N SER A 341 8.78 18.53 -14.43
CA SER A 341 9.36 17.43 -13.66
C SER A 341 8.30 16.60 -12.95
N ILE A 342 7.07 17.10 -12.84
CA ILE A 342 5.93 16.43 -12.24
C ILE A 342 5.14 15.72 -13.35
N ASP A 343 4.67 14.52 -13.07
CA ASP A 343 3.85 13.77 -14.02
C ASP A 343 2.63 14.56 -14.47
N TYR A 344 2.39 14.59 -15.76
CA TYR A 344 1.29 15.31 -16.35
C TYR A 344 0.62 14.52 -17.48
N LYS A 345 -0.64 14.85 -17.72
CA LYS A 345 -1.41 14.37 -18.86
C LYS A 345 -1.99 15.57 -19.61
N ILE A 346 -1.87 15.54 -20.93
CA ILE A 346 -2.41 16.57 -21.81
C ILE A 346 -3.50 15.95 -22.67
N TYR A 347 -4.70 16.51 -22.57
CA TYR A 347 -5.84 16.09 -23.38
C TYR A 347 -6.25 17.24 -24.29
N ALA A 348 -6.28 16.97 -25.58
CA ALA A 348 -6.83 17.88 -26.58
C ALA A 348 -8.14 17.28 -27.12
N ASN A 349 -9.24 18.00 -26.94
CA ASN A 349 -10.58 17.54 -27.35
C ASN A 349 -10.91 16.11 -26.83
N GLY A 350 -10.53 15.83 -25.56
CA GLY A 350 -10.76 14.54 -24.91
C GLY A 350 -9.80 13.41 -25.31
N ARG A 351 -8.85 13.67 -26.20
CA ARG A 351 -7.83 12.68 -26.61
C ARG A 351 -6.51 12.94 -25.88
N ASP A 352 -5.91 11.89 -25.31
CA ASP A 352 -4.57 11.96 -24.73
C ASP A 352 -3.53 12.24 -25.84
N VAL A 353 -2.85 13.37 -25.72
CA VAL A 353 -1.79 13.83 -26.64
C VAL A 353 -0.47 14.07 -25.92
N THR A 354 -0.32 13.55 -24.72
CA THR A 354 0.84 13.79 -23.84
C THR A 354 2.15 13.45 -24.54
N THR A 355 2.24 12.26 -25.14
CA THR A 355 3.47 11.78 -25.79
C THR A 355 3.77 12.46 -27.14
N SER A 356 2.77 13.07 -27.77
CA SER A 356 2.93 13.80 -29.04
C SER A 356 3.14 15.30 -28.83
N THR A 357 3.16 15.77 -27.58
CA THR A 357 3.34 17.17 -27.23
C THR A 357 4.77 17.45 -26.83
N THR A 358 5.41 18.40 -27.48
CA THR A 358 6.72 18.92 -27.08
C THR A 358 6.52 20.12 -26.16
N ILE A 359 7.19 20.12 -25.01
CA ILE A 359 7.12 21.20 -24.03
C ILE A 359 8.48 21.90 -23.94
N ALA A 360 8.49 23.20 -24.11
CA ALA A 360 9.67 24.04 -23.95
C ALA A 360 9.40 25.17 -22.94
N ASN A 361 10.31 25.34 -21.97
CA ASN A 361 10.27 26.49 -21.08
C ASN A 361 11.17 27.59 -21.65
N ILE A 362 10.59 28.75 -21.95
CA ILE A 362 11.30 29.92 -22.46
C ILE A 362 11.01 31.08 -21.51
N ASN A 363 11.97 31.45 -20.70
CA ASN A 363 11.87 32.57 -19.73
C ASN A 363 10.66 32.44 -18.75
N GLY A 364 10.39 31.22 -18.25
CA GLY A 364 9.30 30.98 -17.33
C GLY A 364 7.92 30.77 -17.99
N ILE A 365 7.86 30.86 -19.31
CA ILE A 365 6.65 30.59 -20.09
C ILE A 365 6.76 29.21 -20.73
N TYR A 366 5.83 28.33 -20.45
CA TYR A 366 5.77 27.02 -21.04
C TYR A 366 5.07 27.08 -22.41
N LYS A 367 5.77 26.61 -23.44
CA LYS A 367 5.23 26.49 -24.79
C LYS A 367 4.96 25.01 -25.10
N PHE A 368 3.73 24.72 -25.47
CA PHE A 368 3.28 23.38 -25.84
C PHE A 368 3.12 23.34 -27.36
N THR A 369 3.80 22.40 -27.99
CA THR A 369 3.69 22.16 -29.44
C THR A 369 3.21 20.76 -29.67
N PHE A 370 2.08 20.60 -30.37
CA PHE A 370 1.60 19.30 -30.77
C PHE A 370 0.96 19.34 -32.15
N ASN A 371 1.02 18.22 -32.86
CA ASN A 371 0.42 18.06 -34.16
C ASN A 371 -0.93 17.37 -34.00
N GLN A 372 -2.00 18.07 -34.30
CA GLN A 372 -3.35 17.52 -34.24
C GLN A 372 -4.07 17.77 -35.60
N SER A 373 -4.80 16.77 -36.03
CA SER A 373 -5.72 16.93 -37.14
C SER A 373 -7.01 17.56 -36.63
N TYR A 374 -7.40 18.69 -37.20
CA TYR A 374 -8.68 19.34 -36.91
C TYR A 374 -9.72 18.93 -37.94
N LYS A 375 -10.94 18.65 -37.43
CA LYS A 375 -12.12 18.71 -38.29
C LYS A 375 -12.71 20.11 -38.17
N TYR A 376 -12.75 20.82 -39.28
CA TYR A 376 -13.61 21.99 -39.38
C TYR A 376 -15.04 21.50 -39.59
N ASP A 377 -16.01 22.22 -39.01
CA ASP A 377 -17.41 22.03 -39.36
C ASP A 377 -17.63 22.48 -40.82
N ALA A 378 -18.77 22.10 -41.42
CA ALA A 378 -19.12 22.46 -42.78
C ALA A 378 -19.26 23.99 -43.02
N SER A 379 -19.16 24.80 -41.97
CA SER A 379 -19.28 26.27 -41.98
C SER A 379 -17.92 26.96 -41.86
N GLY A 380 -16.80 26.23 -41.71
CA GLY A 380 -15.46 26.80 -41.57
C GLY A 380 -15.16 27.37 -40.19
N ASN A 381 -16.00 27.09 -39.17
CA ASN A 381 -15.77 27.48 -37.81
C ASN A 381 -14.92 26.41 -37.13
N SER A 382 -13.85 26.84 -36.46
CA SER A 382 -13.15 25.98 -35.55
C SER A 382 -14.11 25.60 -34.40
N ALA A 383 -14.34 24.30 -34.22
CA ALA A 383 -14.93 23.85 -32.98
C ALA A 383 -14.07 24.38 -31.82
N SER A 384 -14.69 24.85 -30.76
CA SER A 384 -13.98 25.35 -29.59
C SER A 384 -13.07 24.23 -29.07
N ASP A 385 -11.76 24.43 -29.25
CA ASP A 385 -10.77 23.46 -28.79
C ASP A 385 -10.70 23.50 -27.26
N SER A 386 -10.85 22.35 -26.66
CA SER A 386 -10.66 22.17 -25.24
C SER A 386 -9.30 21.51 -24.98
N ILE A 387 -8.47 22.15 -24.17
CA ILE A 387 -7.22 21.60 -23.70
C ILE A 387 -7.30 21.45 -22.19
N ASN A 388 -7.07 20.24 -21.75
CA ASN A 388 -6.96 19.93 -20.33
C ASN A 388 -5.55 19.44 -20.05
N ILE A 389 -4.83 20.13 -19.18
CA ILE A 389 -3.57 19.64 -18.63
C ILE A 389 -3.86 19.24 -17.18
N THR A 390 -3.63 17.98 -16.89
CA THR A 390 -3.71 17.45 -15.53
C THR A 390 -2.29 17.18 -15.08
N GLN A 391 -1.84 17.88 -14.06
CA GLN A 391 -0.64 17.50 -13.31
C GLN A 391 -1.10 16.80 -12.04
N THR A 392 -0.54 15.62 -11.80
CA THR A 392 -0.60 15.01 -10.50
C THR A 392 0.39 15.77 -9.63
N GLY A 393 -0.06 16.82 -8.97
CA GLY A 393 0.79 17.69 -8.18
C GLY A 393 1.49 16.96 -7.03
N SER A 394 2.48 17.58 -6.45
CA SER A 394 3.08 17.12 -5.19
C SER A 394 2.00 16.96 -4.12
N LEU A 395 2.17 16.02 -3.20
CA LEU A 395 1.37 15.98 -1.98
C LEU A 395 1.41 17.35 -1.30
N ASP A 396 0.38 17.68 -0.53
CA ASP A 396 0.43 18.86 0.33
C ASP A 396 1.72 18.86 1.15
N SER A 397 2.18 20.03 1.59
CA SER A 397 3.47 20.19 2.27
C SER A 397 3.64 19.29 3.50
N ALA A 398 2.53 18.85 4.11
CA ALA A 398 2.53 17.93 5.25
C ALA A 398 2.76 16.48 4.84
N GLY A 399 2.45 16.13 3.60
CA GLY A 399 2.55 14.77 3.05
C GLY A 399 3.84 14.47 2.31
N GLN A 400 4.69 15.46 2.01
CA GLN A 400 5.89 15.27 1.17
C GLN A 400 6.84 14.17 1.68
N ASP A 401 6.94 14.01 2.99
CA ASP A 401 7.74 12.93 3.60
C ASP A 401 7.14 11.53 3.39
N TYR A 402 5.90 11.45 2.90
CA TYR A 402 5.14 10.20 2.74
C TYR A 402 4.60 10.05 1.32
N ASP A 403 5.38 10.47 0.33
CA ASP A 403 4.95 10.38 -1.07
C ASP A 403 5.05 8.94 -1.61
N TYR A 404 3.95 8.21 -1.45
CA TYR A 404 3.77 6.87 -1.97
C TYR A 404 2.79 6.79 -3.13
N ARG A 405 2.56 7.90 -3.86
CA ARG A 405 1.57 7.95 -4.96
C ARG A 405 1.78 6.90 -6.05
N TYR A 406 3.00 6.47 -6.23
CA TYR A 406 3.35 5.47 -7.24
C TYR A 406 3.57 4.07 -6.66
N LEU A 407 3.29 3.89 -5.38
CA LEU A 407 3.30 2.57 -4.76
C LEU A 407 2.09 1.78 -5.24
N GLY A 408 2.33 0.61 -5.81
CA GLY A 408 1.33 -0.38 -6.16
C GLY A 408 1.17 -1.45 -5.07
N GLU A 409 0.48 -2.53 -5.39
CA GLU A 409 0.30 -3.66 -4.48
C GLU A 409 1.67 -4.21 -4.02
N THR A 410 1.88 -4.28 -2.72
CA THR A 410 3.20 -4.53 -2.13
C THR A 410 3.50 -6.02 -2.00
N TRP A 411 3.73 -6.68 -3.14
CA TRP A 411 4.02 -8.13 -3.18
C TRP A 411 5.43 -8.47 -2.70
N GLY A 412 6.39 -7.57 -2.95
CA GLY A 412 7.78 -7.75 -2.59
C GLY A 412 8.04 -7.58 -1.09
N SER A 413 8.91 -8.41 -0.55
CA SER A 413 9.40 -8.26 0.83
C SER A 413 10.49 -7.19 0.87
N PRO A 414 10.38 -6.16 1.71
CA PRO A 414 11.41 -5.13 1.85
C PRO A 414 12.72 -5.71 2.37
N ARG A 415 13.82 -5.01 2.11
CA ARG A 415 15.14 -5.35 2.66
C ARG A 415 15.63 -4.23 3.55
N VAL A 416 15.98 -4.59 4.78
CA VAL A 416 16.42 -3.66 5.82
C VAL A 416 17.93 -3.69 5.95
N PHE A 417 18.55 -2.53 6.04
CA PHE A 417 19.97 -2.38 6.33
C PHE A 417 20.24 -1.02 6.98
N ARG A 418 21.41 -0.91 7.57
CA ARG A 418 21.90 0.32 8.15
C ARG A 418 22.63 1.16 7.08
N MET A 419 22.33 2.42 7.00
CA MET A 419 22.87 3.36 6.03
C MET A 419 23.55 4.54 6.74
N PRO A 420 24.74 4.99 6.29
CA PRO A 420 25.38 6.20 6.80
C PRO A 420 24.48 7.43 6.58
N ASN A 421 24.34 8.25 7.60
CA ASN A 421 23.47 9.44 7.52
C ASN A 421 24.04 10.54 6.62
N ASN A 422 25.37 10.70 6.62
CA ASN A 422 26.09 11.75 5.90
C ASN A 422 26.73 11.31 4.57
N GLY A 423 26.33 10.15 4.07
CA GLY A 423 26.78 9.63 2.77
C GLY A 423 27.99 8.69 2.83
N ALA A 424 28.35 8.17 1.66
CA ALA A 424 29.45 7.19 1.55
C ALA A 424 30.78 7.81 1.98
N GLY A 425 31.44 7.18 2.94
CA GLY A 425 32.73 7.64 3.50
C GLY A 425 32.63 8.32 4.85
N ASP A 426 31.45 8.53 5.37
CA ASP A 426 31.28 8.87 6.77
C ASP A 426 31.68 7.69 7.66
N ASN A 427 32.54 7.96 8.64
CA ASN A 427 33.00 6.95 9.60
C ASN A 427 32.30 7.06 10.96
N ASN A 428 31.31 7.95 11.09
CA ASN A 428 30.53 8.09 12.30
C ASN A 428 29.35 7.09 12.30
N ILE A 429 29.56 5.90 12.79
CA ILE A 429 28.54 4.85 12.86
C ILE A 429 27.42 5.12 13.88
N LEU A 430 27.56 6.14 14.72
CA LEU A 430 26.60 6.40 15.81
C LEU A 430 25.37 7.16 15.32
N ASP A 431 25.47 7.83 14.17
CA ASP A 431 24.36 8.54 13.54
C ASP A 431 23.77 7.80 12.33
N ASP A 432 24.26 6.59 12.07
CA ASP A 432 23.72 5.74 11.01
C ASP A 432 22.24 5.41 11.24
N GLU A 433 21.50 5.33 10.16
CA GLU A 433 20.07 5.10 10.18
C GLU A 433 19.69 3.72 9.62
N TYR A 434 18.65 3.12 10.16
CA TYR A 434 18.05 1.95 9.55
C TYR A 434 17.07 2.35 8.48
N VAL A 435 17.27 1.83 7.29
CA VAL A 435 16.41 2.04 6.13
C VAL A 435 15.89 0.71 5.61
N ALA A 436 14.73 0.77 4.96
CA ALA A 436 14.23 -0.34 4.17
C ALA A 436 14.16 0.07 2.71
N VAL A 437 14.57 -0.84 1.82
CA VAL A 437 14.30 -0.74 0.39
C VAL A 437 13.01 -1.48 0.09
N LEU A 438 12.05 -0.75 -0.44
CA LEU A 438 10.76 -1.26 -0.85
C LEU A 438 10.63 -1.07 -2.36
N THR A 439 10.25 -2.12 -3.08
CA THR A 439 9.95 -2.03 -4.51
C THR A 439 8.56 -1.46 -4.73
N GLY A 440 8.33 -0.85 -5.88
CA GLY A 440 7.08 -0.17 -6.20
C GLY A 440 5.85 -1.08 -6.21
N GLY A 441 6.04 -2.39 -6.30
CA GLY A 441 4.94 -3.34 -6.26
C GLY A 441 4.26 -3.56 -7.62
N TYR A 442 3.04 -4.09 -7.62
CA TYR A 442 2.28 -4.37 -8.83
C TYR A 442 1.33 -3.21 -9.16
N GLY A 443 1.47 -2.64 -10.34
CA GLY A 443 0.78 -1.41 -10.74
C GLY A 443 -0.56 -1.59 -11.44
N ASN A 444 -1.05 -2.81 -11.61
CA ASN A 444 -2.35 -3.15 -12.20
C ASN A 444 -2.69 -2.36 -13.48
N GLY A 445 -1.74 -2.29 -14.42
CA GLY A 445 -1.95 -1.68 -15.73
C GLY A 445 -1.69 -0.17 -15.82
N SER A 446 -1.35 0.49 -14.71
CA SER A 446 -0.89 1.87 -14.75
C SER A 446 0.62 1.92 -15.00
N PRO A 447 1.11 2.62 -16.03
CA PRO A 447 2.55 2.63 -16.36
C PRO A 447 3.43 3.32 -15.32
N LEU A 448 2.84 4.13 -14.44
CA LEU A 448 3.57 4.87 -13.41
C LEU A 448 3.53 4.19 -12.05
N ILE A 449 2.45 3.48 -11.74
CA ILE A 449 2.29 2.81 -10.46
C ILE A 449 3.12 1.51 -10.48
N GLY A 450 3.92 1.33 -9.43
CA GLY A 450 4.72 0.13 -9.27
C GLY A 450 6.13 0.19 -9.85
N SER A 451 6.47 1.22 -10.62
CA SER A 451 7.77 1.31 -11.34
C SER A 451 8.90 1.96 -10.53
N ASN A 452 8.65 2.31 -9.28
CA ASN A 452 9.60 3.03 -8.44
C ASN A 452 10.24 2.09 -7.42
N VAL A 453 11.36 2.54 -6.87
CA VAL A 453 12.00 1.94 -5.70
C VAL A 453 12.07 3.00 -4.61
N TYR A 454 11.61 2.64 -3.43
CA TYR A 454 11.61 3.53 -2.28
C TYR A 454 12.69 3.13 -1.29
N VAL A 455 13.50 4.09 -0.89
CA VAL A 455 14.32 3.98 0.31
C VAL A 455 13.58 4.72 1.41
N ILE A 456 13.16 4.01 2.43
CA ILE A 456 12.33 4.55 3.50
C ILE A 456 13.05 4.47 4.84
N ASP A 457 12.75 5.40 5.71
CA ASP A 457 13.10 5.29 7.11
C ASP A 457 12.33 4.12 7.73
N TRP A 458 13.06 3.12 8.21
CA TRP A 458 12.49 1.89 8.76
C TRP A 458 11.59 2.12 9.98
N LEU A 459 11.84 3.20 10.73
CA LEU A 459 11.19 3.49 12.01
C LEU A 459 9.89 4.28 11.85
N THR A 460 9.82 5.13 10.83
CA THR A 460 8.71 6.10 10.66
C THR A 460 7.92 5.89 9.39
N GLY A 461 8.45 5.14 8.43
CA GLY A 461 7.90 5.00 7.10
C GLY A 461 8.04 6.24 6.22
N LYS A 462 8.88 7.23 6.60
CA LYS A 462 9.16 8.38 5.75
C LYS A 462 9.94 7.96 4.51
N VAL A 463 9.58 8.51 3.37
CA VAL A 463 10.33 8.33 2.13
C VAL A 463 11.60 9.18 2.19
N LYS A 464 12.76 8.54 2.27
CA LYS A 464 14.06 9.21 2.19
C LYS A 464 14.48 9.46 0.75
N LYS A 465 14.17 8.51 -0.12
CA LYS A 465 14.43 8.61 -1.55
C LYS A 465 13.45 7.77 -2.34
N GLU A 466 12.86 8.40 -3.32
CA GLU A 466 12.15 7.74 -4.41
C GLU A 466 13.10 7.65 -5.62
N ILE A 467 13.22 6.46 -6.19
CA ILE A 467 14.05 6.18 -7.35
C ILE A 467 13.13 5.71 -8.46
N LYS A 468 12.92 6.55 -9.46
CA LYS A 468 12.11 6.22 -10.63
C LYS A 468 12.93 5.33 -11.57
N ILE A 469 12.40 4.15 -11.87
CA ILE A 469 12.97 3.24 -12.85
C ILE A 469 12.30 3.53 -14.18
N GLU A 470 12.67 4.67 -14.77
CA GLU A 470 12.15 5.06 -16.07
C GLU A 470 12.83 4.25 -17.19
N ASP A 471 12.07 3.85 -18.18
CA ASP A 471 12.62 3.33 -19.41
C ASP A 471 13.18 4.48 -20.26
N LYS A 472 14.49 4.67 -20.19
CA LYS A 472 15.20 5.62 -21.06
C LYS A 472 15.31 5.14 -22.52
N GLY A 473 14.82 3.96 -22.81
CA GLY A 473 14.81 3.33 -24.13
C GLY A 473 13.42 3.08 -24.70
N TYR A 474 12.39 3.71 -24.15
CA TYR A 474 11.01 3.57 -24.61
C TYR A 474 10.90 3.95 -26.10
N ASP A 475 10.60 2.95 -26.91
CA ASP A 475 10.21 3.17 -28.30
C ASP A 475 8.70 3.43 -28.34
N SER A 476 8.31 4.65 -28.73
CA SER A 476 6.92 5.08 -28.86
C SER A 476 6.06 4.20 -29.77
N ASN A 477 6.66 3.24 -30.48
CA ASN A 477 5.98 2.29 -31.36
C ASN A 477 5.61 0.98 -30.67
N SER A 478 6.16 0.65 -29.51
CA SER A 478 5.79 -0.56 -28.77
C SER A 478 4.55 -0.27 -27.89
N ARG A 479 3.38 -0.46 -28.47
CA ARG A 479 2.08 -0.22 -27.79
C ARG A 479 1.68 -1.29 -26.79
N ASN A 480 2.50 -2.29 -26.59
CA ASN A 480 2.23 -3.45 -25.73
C ASN A 480 3.22 -3.53 -24.57
N ASP A 481 3.83 -2.39 -24.19
CA ASP A 481 4.77 -2.40 -23.08
C ASP A 481 4.05 -2.84 -21.83
N ILE A 482 4.57 -3.91 -21.28
CA ILE A 482 4.24 -4.34 -19.92
C ILE A 482 4.69 -3.21 -19.01
N THR A 483 3.84 -2.81 -18.11
CA THR A 483 4.16 -1.78 -17.12
C THR A 483 5.45 -2.16 -16.39
N ASN A 484 6.36 -1.21 -16.21
CA ASN A 484 7.63 -1.41 -15.50
C ASN A 484 7.45 -1.68 -13.99
N SER A 485 6.36 -2.31 -13.63
CA SER A 485 6.08 -2.70 -12.24
C SER A 485 7.15 -3.63 -11.69
N ILE A 486 7.51 -3.42 -10.43
CA ILE A 486 8.54 -4.16 -9.71
C ILE A 486 7.88 -4.89 -8.52
N PRO A 487 7.14 -5.98 -8.76
CA PRO A 487 6.45 -6.70 -7.70
C PRO A 487 7.36 -7.61 -6.90
N SER A 488 8.58 -7.86 -7.38
CA SER A 488 9.53 -8.75 -6.72
C SER A 488 10.25 -8.09 -5.56
N SER A 489 10.76 -8.90 -4.63
CA SER A 489 11.62 -8.43 -3.55
C SER A 489 12.96 -7.93 -4.10
N PRO A 490 13.52 -6.82 -3.58
CA PRO A 490 14.83 -6.35 -3.96
C PRO A 490 15.93 -7.28 -3.40
N ILE A 491 17.04 -7.38 -4.10
CA ILE A 491 18.27 -7.99 -3.58
C ILE A 491 19.18 -6.87 -3.13
N VAL A 492 19.60 -6.89 -1.87
CA VAL A 492 20.47 -5.89 -1.27
C VAL A 492 21.80 -6.54 -0.87
N ILE A 493 22.89 -5.97 -1.33
CA ILE A 493 24.26 -6.32 -0.93
C ILE A 493 24.80 -5.14 -0.15
N ASN A 494 25.02 -5.35 1.15
CA ASN A 494 25.49 -4.32 2.08
C ASN A 494 26.95 -4.58 2.52
N ALA A 495 27.45 -3.71 3.41
CA ALA A 495 28.81 -3.78 3.92
C ALA A 495 29.12 -5.03 4.77
N ASP A 496 28.12 -5.79 5.18
CA ASP A 496 28.32 -7.07 5.87
C ASP A 496 28.78 -8.20 4.93
N ALA A 497 28.73 -7.99 3.62
CA ALA A 497 29.36 -8.90 2.68
C ALA A 497 30.88 -8.92 2.91
N ALA A 498 31.46 -10.09 3.02
CA ALA A 498 32.87 -10.27 3.34
C ALA A 498 33.78 -9.41 2.46
N ASN A 499 34.67 -8.66 3.08
CA ASN A 499 35.67 -7.77 2.44
C ASN A 499 35.10 -6.51 1.74
N SER A 500 33.90 -6.06 2.10
CA SER A 500 33.37 -4.81 1.59
C SER A 500 34.07 -3.61 2.22
N ASN A 501 34.55 -2.69 1.40
CA ASN A 501 35.19 -1.44 1.81
C ASN A 501 34.26 -0.22 1.64
N TYR A 502 32.98 -0.45 1.41
CA TYR A 502 32.02 0.64 1.25
C TYR A 502 30.96 0.63 2.37
N SER A 503 30.42 1.79 2.65
CA SER A 503 29.24 1.95 3.50
C SER A 503 28.00 2.09 2.62
N GLY A 504 26.87 1.57 3.06
CA GLY A 504 25.62 1.58 2.30
C GLY A 504 25.31 0.25 1.63
N ALA A 505 24.64 0.28 0.50
CA ALA A 505 24.20 -0.92 -0.18
C ALA A 505 24.19 -0.78 -1.71
N ILE A 506 24.32 -1.93 -2.38
CA ILE A 506 23.99 -2.09 -3.79
C ILE A 506 22.67 -2.83 -3.86
N VAL A 507 21.71 -2.28 -4.59
CA VAL A 507 20.38 -2.87 -4.73
C VAL A 507 20.16 -3.32 -6.16
N TYR A 508 19.64 -4.53 -6.32
CA TYR A 508 19.18 -5.04 -7.60
C TYR A 508 17.67 -5.26 -7.53
N VAL A 509 16.98 -4.78 -8.55
CA VAL A 509 15.54 -4.99 -8.74
C VAL A 509 15.29 -5.49 -10.16
N ASN A 510 14.23 -6.27 -10.34
CA ASN A 510 13.78 -6.71 -11.64
C ASN A 510 12.31 -6.33 -11.84
N ASP A 511 11.99 -5.84 -13.02
CA ASP A 511 10.64 -5.46 -13.40
C ASP A 511 9.93 -6.57 -14.20
N LEU A 512 8.66 -6.33 -14.52
CA LEU A 512 7.87 -7.28 -15.29
C LEU A 512 8.28 -7.39 -16.77
N GLU A 513 9.08 -6.46 -17.28
CA GLU A 513 9.67 -6.54 -18.63
C GLU A 513 10.95 -7.39 -18.65
N GLY A 514 11.39 -7.90 -17.49
CA GLY A 514 12.60 -8.71 -17.37
C GLY A 514 13.89 -7.90 -17.29
N LYS A 515 13.81 -6.60 -17.06
CA LYS A 515 14.98 -5.75 -16.84
C LYS A 515 15.51 -5.92 -15.43
N ILE A 516 16.83 -5.95 -15.30
CA ILE A 516 17.51 -5.92 -14.00
C ILE A 516 18.18 -4.56 -13.85
N THR A 517 17.75 -3.81 -12.88
CA THR A 517 18.32 -2.50 -12.56
C THR A 517 19.20 -2.58 -11.34
N LYS A 518 20.43 -2.06 -11.45
CA LYS A 518 21.37 -1.89 -10.35
C LYS A 518 21.30 -0.46 -9.85
N ILE A 519 21.13 -0.30 -8.55
CA ILE A 519 21.11 0.98 -7.82
C ILE A 519 22.30 0.98 -6.86
N ASN A 520 23.09 2.06 -6.88
CA ASN A 520 24.23 2.26 -5.98
C ASN A 520 23.89 3.32 -4.95
#